data_7c0b3c99a5b50de91005381cf56e67af
#
_entry.id   7c0b3c99a5b50de91005381cf56e67af
#
_cell.length_a   1.000
_cell.length_b   1.000
_cell.length_c   1.000
_cell.angle_alpha   90.00
_cell.angle_beta   90.00
_cell.angle_gamma   90.00
#
_symmetry.space_group_name_H-M   'P 1'
#
loop_
_entity.id
_entity.type
_entity.pdbx_description
1 polymer ?
#
loop_
_entity_poly.entity_id
_entity_poly.type
_entity_poly.pdbx_seq_one_letter_code
_entity_poly.pdbx_strand_id
1 'polypeptide(L)'
;EIASCLVGSEMCKETDPKEGSYTNYLFDKGIDKILKKIGEEATEVVIAAKNPNPEEVKYEIADFLYHAMVLMVEKGLTWEDIVKELADR
;
A
#
# COMPACT_ATOMS: atom_id res chain seq x y z
N GLU A 1 5.17 0.15 14.22
CA GLU A 1 5.25 -0.88 13.20
C GLU A 1 5.28 -0.26 11.81
N ILE A 2 5.48 -1.07 10.82
CA ILE A 2 5.68 -0.59 9.46
C ILE A 2 4.48 0.20 8.96
N ALA A 3 3.28 -0.27 9.24
CA ALA A 3 2.10 0.41 8.75
C ALA A 3 1.98 1.80 9.34
N SER A 4 2.30 1.94 10.62
CA SER A 4 2.30 3.25 11.25
C SER A 4 3.32 4.17 10.60
N CYS A 5 4.46 3.63 10.28
CA CYS A 5 5.50 4.40 9.63
C CYS A 5 5.04 4.89 8.27
N LEU A 6 4.36 4.03 7.53
CA LEU A 6 3.90 4.40 6.20
C LEU A 6 2.82 5.47 6.24
N VAL A 7 1.99 5.45 7.27
CA VAL A 7 0.90 6.40 7.39
C VAL A 7 1.34 7.72 8.01
N GLY A 8 2.45 7.70 8.72
CA GLY A 8 2.90 8.90 9.41
C GLY A 8 3.38 9.96 8.45
N SER A 9 3.89 11.04 9.01
CA SER A 9 4.35 12.15 8.21
C SER A 9 5.55 11.79 7.39
N GLU A 10 6.30 10.78 7.81
CA GLU A 10 7.47 10.33 7.08
C GLU A 10 7.30 8.89 6.75
N MET A 11 7.59 8.54 5.53
CA MET A 11 7.61 7.14 5.14
C MET A 11 9.00 6.62 5.28
N CYS A 12 9.16 5.49 5.90
CA CYS A 12 10.48 4.90 6.04
C CYS A 12 10.52 3.58 5.35
N LYS A 13 11.57 3.37 4.61
CA LYS A 13 11.73 2.14 3.87
C LYS A 13 12.00 1.00 4.80
N GLU A 14 12.80 1.24 5.81
CA GLU A 14 12.97 0.25 6.81
C GLU A 14 13.91 0.77 7.84
N THR A 15 13.44 1.19 8.89
CA THR A 15 14.29 1.59 9.98
C THR A 15 14.61 0.41 10.81
N ASP A 16 13.79 -0.61 10.79
CA ASP A 16 14.00 -1.75 11.68
C ASP A 16 13.29 -2.93 11.08
N PRO A 17 13.80 -3.45 9.99
CA PRO A 17 13.11 -4.51 9.30
C PRO A 17 13.03 -5.75 10.16
N LYS A 18 11.84 -6.33 10.23
CA LYS A 18 11.65 -7.58 10.89
C LYS A 18 11.87 -8.67 9.91
N GLU A 19 12.80 -9.54 10.25
CA GLU A 19 13.08 -10.65 9.40
C GLU A 19 11.82 -11.44 9.19
N GLY A 20 11.52 -11.76 7.97
CA GLY A 20 10.34 -12.52 7.66
C GLY A 20 9.07 -11.74 7.55
N SER A 21 9.11 -10.43 7.71
CA SER A 21 7.89 -9.66 7.57
C SER A 21 7.49 -9.58 6.10
N TYR A 22 6.19 -9.49 5.86
CA TYR A 22 5.70 -9.39 4.51
C TYR A 22 6.19 -8.12 3.82
N THR A 23 6.27 -7.02 4.56
CA THR A 23 6.74 -5.78 3.97
C THR A 23 8.19 -5.90 3.53
N ASN A 24 9.02 -6.53 4.35
CA ASN A 24 10.41 -6.78 3.95
C ASN A 24 10.47 -7.66 2.72
N TYR A 25 9.60 -8.65 2.66
CA TYR A 25 9.54 -9.52 1.50
C TYR A 25 9.26 -8.72 0.24
N LEU A 26 8.32 -7.77 0.31
CA LEU A 26 8.00 -6.96 -0.85
C LEU A 26 9.18 -6.11 -1.29
N PHE A 27 9.86 -5.48 -0.34
CA PHE A 27 11.03 -4.68 -0.71
C PHE A 27 12.15 -5.55 -1.27
N ASP A 28 12.33 -6.73 -0.71
CA ASP A 28 13.38 -7.63 -1.21
C ASP A 28 13.09 -8.12 -2.62
N LYS A 29 11.84 -8.40 -2.93
CA LYS A 29 11.47 -8.86 -4.25
C LYS A 29 11.49 -7.75 -5.28
N GLY A 30 11.31 -6.51 -4.85
CA GLY A 30 11.47 -5.38 -5.72
C GLY A 30 10.20 -4.92 -6.39
N ILE A 31 10.39 -3.97 -7.29
CA ILE A 31 9.27 -3.23 -7.87
C ILE A 31 8.28 -4.14 -8.61
N ASP A 32 8.77 -5.14 -9.32
CA ASP A 32 7.86 -5.97 -10.11
C ASP A 32 6.87 -6.71 -9.23
N LYS A 33 7.32 -7.20 -8.08
CA LYS A 33 6.44 -7.90 -7.17
C LYS A 33 5.43 -6.93 -6.55
N ILE A 34 5.91 -5.74 -6.20
CA ILE A 34 5.03 -4.73 -5.62
C ILE A 34 3.94 -4.37 -6.62
N LEU A 35 4.30 -4.16 -7.87
CA LEU A 35 3.32 -3.81 -8.90
C LEU A 35 2.34 -4.93 -9.15
N LYS A 36 2.82 -6.17 -9.13
CA LYS A 36 1.93 -7.31 -9.30
C LYS A 36 0.88 -7.35 -8.20
N LYS A 37 1.32 -7.12 -6.96
CA LYS A 37 0.39 -7.14 -5.83
C LYS A 37 -0.63 -6.02 -5.95
N ILE A 38 -0.22 -4.85 -6.38
CA ILE A 38 -1.15 -3.75 -6.54
C ILE A 38 -2.24 -4.11 -7.56
N GLY A 39 -1.85 -4.71 -8.67
CA GLY A 39 -2.82 -5.14 -9.66
C GLY A 39 -3.78 -6.16 -9.11
N GLU A 40 -3.27 -7.11 -8.34
CA GLU A 40 -4.12 -8.14 -7.75
C GLU A 40 -5.11 -7.54 -6.75
N GLU A 41 -4.63 -6.64 -5.89
CA GLU A 41 -5.51 -6.05 -4.88
C GLU A 41 -6.54 -5.13 -5.51
N ALA A 42 -6.17 -4.41 -6.56
CA ALA A 42 -7.15 -3.58 -7.26
C ALA A 42 -8.26 -4.43 -7.84
N THR A 43 -7.91 -5.58 -8.41
CA THR A 43 -8.90 -6.49 -8.95
C THR A 43 -9.82 -6.99 -7.84
N GLU A 44 -9.26 -7.29 -6.68
CA GLU A 44 -10.05 -7.78 -5.56
C GLU A 44 -11.00 -6.72 -5.04
N VAL A 45 -10.59 -5.45 -5.09
CA VAL A 45 -11.51 -4.36 -4.74
C VAL A 45 -12.71 -4.37 -5.67
N VAL A 46 -12.46 -4.52 -6.96
CA VAL A 46 -13.54 -4.52 -7.94
C VAL A 46 -14.50 -5.67 -7.67
N ILE A 47 -13.96 -6.85 -7.41
CA ILE A 47 -14.80 -8.02 -7.16
C ILE A 47 -15.60 -7.84 -5.87
N ALA A 48 -14.93 -7.39 -4.81
CA ALA A 48 -15.58 -7.24 -3.52
C ALA A 48 -16.65 -6.17 -3.55
N ALA A 49 -16.48 -5.15 -4.40
CA ALA A 49 -17.45 -4.07 -4.47
C ALA A 49 -18.79 -4.54 -5.01
N LYS A 50 -18.82 -5.67 -5.71
CA LYS A 50 -20.07 -6.22 -6.20
C LYS A 50 -20.84 -6.93 -5.10
N ASN A 51 -20.20 -7.21 -4.01
CA ASN A 51 -20.82 -7.89 -2.88
C ASN A 51 -21.66 -6.88 -2.10
N PRO A 52 -22.90 -7.24 -1.70
CA PRO A 52 -23.71 -6.28 -0.96
C PRO A 52 -23.16 -5.95 0.43
N ASN A 53 -22.31 -6.79 0.97
CA ASN A 53 -21.74 -6.55 2.29
C ASN A 53 -20.54 -5.62 2.19
N PRO A 54 -20.61 -4.39 2.73
CA PRO A 54 -19.51 -3.44 2.58
C PRO A 54 -18.25 -3.82 3.37
N GLU A 55 -18.34 -4.80 4.26
CA GLU A 55 -17.16 -5.20 5.02
C GLU A 55 -16.08 -5.78 4.13
N GLU A 56 -16.48 -6.51 3.10
CA GLU A 56 -15.48 -7.12 2.24
C GLU A 56 -14.72 -6.08 1.42
N VAL A 57 -15.43 -5.11 0.87
CA VAL A 57 -14.75 -4.10 0.09
C VAL A 57 -13.85 -3.24 0.99
N LYS A 58 -14.25 -3.08 2.24
CA LYS A 58 -13.41 -2.34 3.18
C LYS A 58 -12.06 -3.04 3.36
N TYR A 59 -12.07 -4.35 3.54
CA TYR A 59 -10.83 -5.09 3.69
C TYR A 59 -9.98 -5.02 2.43
N GLU A 60 -10.61 -5.12 1.27
CA GLU A 60 -9.83 -5.10 0.04
C GLU A 60 -9.27 -3.72 -0.26
N ILE A 61 -10.00 -2.68 0.07
CA ILE A 61 -9.47 -1.33 -0.08
C ILE A 61 -8.27 -1.13 0.85
N ALA A 62 -8.36 -1.64 2.08
CA ALA A 62 -7.24 -1.53 3.00
C ALA A 62 -6.01 -2.25 2.47
N ASP A 63 -6.21 -3.45 1.91
CA ASP A 63 -5.09 -4.19 1.31
C ASP A 63 -4.51 -3.45 0.14
N PHE A 64 -5.36 -2.87 -0.69
CA PHE A 64 -4.88 -2.11 -1.83
C PHE A 64 -4.07 -0.90 -1.37
N LEU A 65 -4.58 -0.17 -0.39
CA LEU A 65 -3.87 1.00 0.12
C LEU A 65 -2.54 0.61 0.75
N TYR A 66 -2.50 -0.53 1.44
CA TYR A 66 -1.26 -0.98 2.02
C TYR A 66 -0.19 -1.18 0.94
N HIS A 67 -0.54 -1.86 -0.13
CA HIS A 67 0.42 -2.10 -1.19
C HIS A 67 0.77 -0.82 -1.95
N ALA A 68 -0.19 0.09 -2.08
CA ALA A 68 0.09 1.38 -2.68
C ALA A 68 1.09 2.16 -1.83
N MET A 69 0.97 2.07 -0.50
CA MET A 69 1.93 2.74 0.38
C MET A 69 3.32 2.14 0.24
N VAL A 70 3.41 0.82 0.08
CA VAL A 70 4.72 0.20 -0.13
C VAL A 70 5.33 0.74 -1.43
N LEU A 71 4.53 0.88 -2.47
CA LEU A 71 5.02 1.44 -3.72
C LEU A 71 5.48 2.88 -3.53
N MET A 72 4.73 3.67 -2.75
CA MET A 72 5.12 5.05 -2.49
C MET A 72 6.49 5.11 -1.84
N VAL A 73 6.73 4.25 -0.85
CA VAL A 73 8.03 4.21 -0.20
C VAL A 73 9.12 3.84 -1.21
N GLU A 74 8.84 2.86 -2.03
CA GLU A 74 9.82 2.40 -3.01
C GLU A 74 10.16 3.51 -4.00
N LYS A 75 9.18 4.36 -4.33
CA LYS A 75 9.39 5.45 -5.28
C LYS A 75 9.77 6.76 -4.63
N GLY A 76 9.87 6.80 -3.32
CA GLY A 76 10.25 8.03 -2.62
C GLY A 76 9.15 9.07 -2.54
N LEU A 77 7.90 8.62 -2.60
CA LEU A 77 6.76 9.53 -2.51
C LEU A 77 6.21 9.55 -1.10
N THR A 78 5.64 10.68 -0.72
CA THR A 78 5.03 10.82 0.60
C THR A 78 3.53 11.02 0.46
N TRP A 79 2.83 10.86 1.59
CA TRP A 79 1.41 11.18 1.61
C TRP A 79 1.16 12.62 1.22
N GLU A 80 2.05 13.52 1.60
CA GLU A 80 1.88 14.91 1.23
C GLU A 80 1.89 15.12 -0.26
N ASP A 81 2.74 14.38 -0.96
CA ASP A 81 2.77 14.44 -2.42
C ASP A 81 1.41 14.06 -3.00
N ILE A 82 0.83 13.00 -2.47
CA ILE A 82 -0.44 12.49 -2.97
C ILE A 82 -1.57 13.44 -2.64
N VAL A 83 -1.62 13.92 -1.41
CA VAL A 83 -2.68 14.82 -0.97
C VAL A 83 -2.63 16.12 -1.76
N LYS A 84 -1.44 16.63 -1.99
CA LYS A 84 -1.30 17.86 -2.75
C LYS A 84 -1.79 17.68 -4.18
N GLU A 85 -1.47 16.57 -4.78
CA GLU A 85 -1.94 16.30 -6.14
C GLU A 85 -3.46 16.22 -6.18
N LEU A 86 -4.06 15.57 -5.19
CA LEU A 86 -5.51 15.47 -5.14
C LEU A 86 -6.16 16.83 -4.93
N ALA A 87 -5.56 17.66 -4.10
CA ALA A 87 -6.11 18.99 -3.83
C ALA A 87 -6.04 19.89 -5.06
N ASP A 88 -5.10 19.64 -5.94
CA ASP A 88 -4.93 20.47 -7.13
C ASP A 88 -5.86 20.07 -8.27
N ARG A 89 -6.61 19.00 -8.12
CA ARG A 89 -7.51 18.53 -9.17
C ARG A 89 -8.86 19.20 -9.18
#